data_9297b944714d8a7fb350869e9cb5e72d
#
_entry.id   9297b944714d8a7fb350869e9cb5e72d
#
_cell.length_a   1.000
_cell.length_b   1.000
_cell.length_c   1.000
_cell.angle_alpha   90.00
_cell.angle_beta   90.00
_cell.angle_gamma   90.00
#
_symmetry.space_group_name_H-M   'P 1'
#
loop_
_entity.id
_entity.type
_entity.pdbx_description
1 polymer ?
#
loop_
_entity_poly.entity_id
_entity_poly.type
_entity_poly.pdbx_seq_one_letter_code
_entity_poly.pdbx_strand_id
1 'polypeptide(L)'
;MRPDTGDVRPGVLTGLRDRVASAGYTYREQELPDARPENGTGTLGYTDPAGKVIVVDPRLSPHQKASVIAHELGHVHAGHVDAAPGEYQRHRGQMETEAEAVAYITCRKLGIDRESSEAFSPAYIAGWMAQKGADFQTALGRAVKAADTILDGEWPGNEDKGSAL
;
A
#
# COMPACT_ATOMS: atom_id res chain seq x y z
N MET A 1 -19.84 9.25 -17.27
CA MET A 1 -18.57 8.88 -16.63
C MET A 1 -18.16 9.94 -15.62
N ARG A 2 -17.85 9.49 -14.42
CA ARG A 2 -17.45 10.42 -13.37
C ARG A 2 -15.97 10.76 -13.56
N PRO A 3 -15.60 12.04 -13.52
CA PRO A 3 -14.19 12.39 -13.62
C PRO A 3 -13.43 11.84 -12.42
N ASP A 4 -12.23 11.35 -12.69
CA ASP A 4 -11.36 10.91 -11.62
C ASP A 4 -10.75 12.15 -10.97
N THR A 5 -11.25 12.47 -9.78
CA THR A 5 -10.74 13.60 -9.02
C THR A 5 -9.55 13.24 -8.17
N GLY A 6 -9.25 11.94 -8.05
CA GLY A 6 -8.22 11.47 -7.16
C GLY A 6 -8.58 11.58 -5.69
N ASP A 7 -9.84 11.84 -5.39
CA ASP A 7 -10.30 11.99 -4.01
C ASP A 7 -10.63 10.64 -3.38
N VAL A 8 -10.53 10.60 -2.05
CA VAL A 8 -10.89 9.42 -1.27
C VAL A 8 -11.90 9.82 -0.21
N ARG A 9 -12.56 8.82 0.38
CA ARG A 9 -13.51 9.10 1.46
C ARG A 9 -12.83 9.87 2.58
N PRO A 10 -13.58 10.78 3.25
CA PRO A 10 -13.03 11.47 4.41
C PRO A 10 -12.51 10.47 5.44
N GLY A 11 -11.37 10.77 6.01
CA GLY A 11 -10.77 9.94 7.05
C GLY A 11 -9.85 8.85 6.57
N VAL A 12 -9.85 8.52 5.26
CA VAL A 12 -9.00 7.44 4.76
C VAL A 12 -7.52 7.78 4.92
N LEU A 13 -7.08 8.95 4.49
CA LEU A 13 -5.68 9.34 4.62
C LEU A 13 -5.27 9.49 6.08
N THR A 14 -6.12 10.09 6.90
CA THR A 14 -5.86 10.19 8.33
C THR A 14 -5.72 8.80 8.94
N GLY A 15 -6.63 7.89 8.60
CA GLY A 15 -6.58 6.52 9.10
C GLY A 15 -5.31 5.78 8.69
N LEU A 16 -4.88 5.96 7.44
CA LEU A 16 -3.64 5.33 6.98
C LEU A 16 -2.43 5.91 7.70
N ARG A 17 -2.39 7.23 7.89
CA ARG A 17 -1.31 7.87 8.65
C ARG A 17 -1.28 7.39 10.10
N ASP A 18 -2.45 7.20 10.70
CA ASP A 18 -2.55 6.65 12.05
C ASP A 18 -1.96 5.24 12.10
N ARG A 19 -2.16 4.44 11.05
CA ARG A 19 -1.60 3.10 10.97
C ARG A 19 -0.09 3.10 10.81
N VAL A 20 0.45 4.11 10.13
CA VAL A 20 1.91 4.30 10.09
C VAL A 20 2.45 4.49 11.50
N ALA A 21 1.83 5.38 12.28
CA ALA A 21 2.23 5.62 13.67
C ALA A 21 2.06 4.36 14.51
N SER A 22 0.96 3.64 14.35
CA SER A 22 0.71 2.40 15.09
C SER A 22 1.75 1.32 14.80
N ALA A 23 2.32 1.34 13.60
CA ALA A 23 3.38 0.40 13.23
C ALA A 23 4.75 0.81 13.77
N GLY A 24 4.84 1.93 14.46
CA GLY A 24 6.09 2.43 15.01
C GLY A 24 6.89 3.28 14.06
N TYR A 25 6.25 3.76 12.99
CA TYR A 25 6.91 4.56 11.96
C TYR A 25 6.38 6.00 12.00
N THR A 26 7.18 6.91 11.46
CA THR A 26 6.78 8.31 11.29
C THR A 26 6.39 8.53 9.83
N TYR A 27 5.25 9.16 9.59
CA TYR A 27 4.84 9.55 8.26
C TYR A 27 5.44 10.91 7.91
N ARG A 28 6.00 11.03 6.71
CA ARG A 28 6.58 12.29 6.24
C ARG A 28 6.27 12.48 4.77
N GLU A 29 6.04 13.72 4.35
CA GLU A 29 5.90 14.06 2.94
C GLU A 29 7.12 14.84 2.48
N GLN A 30 7.65 14.45 1.32
CA GLN A 30 8.84 15.07 0.74
C GLN A 30 8.81 14.83 -0.77
N GLU A 31 9.09 15.89 -1.54
CA GLU A 31 9.19 15.75 -2.99
C GLU A 31 10.38 14.86 -3.33
N LEU A 32 10.13 13.88 -4.18
CA LEU A 32 11.14 12.89 -4.57
C LEU A 32 11.61 13.18 -5.99
N PRO A 33 12.95 13.18 -6.22
CA PRO A 33 13.51 13.65 -7.50
C PRO A 33 13.04 12.89 -8.73
N ASP A 34 12.83 11.57 -8.63
CA ASP A 34 12.41 10.77 -9.79
C ASP A 34 10.92 10.49 -9.82
N ALA A 35 10.15 11.06 -8.89
CA ALA A 35 8.71 10.86 -8.88
C ALA A 35 8.06 11.58 -10.06
N ARG A 36 7.11 10.89 -10.68
CA ARG A 36 6.29 11.45 -11.75
C ARG A 36 4.82 11.29 -11.37
N PRO A 37 4.33 12.15 -10.47
CA PRO A 37 2.95 12.00 -9.98
C PRO A 37 1.92 12.06 -11.10
N GLU A 38 2.17 12.86 -12.13
CA GLU A 38 1.26 12.99 -13.26
C GLU A 38 1.08 11.68 -14.03
N ASN A 39 2.07 10.80 -13.98
CA ASN A 39 2.02 9.49 -14.63
C ASN A 39 1.87 8.34 -13.65
N GLY A 40 2.01 8.62 -12.35
CA GLY A 40 2.01 7.57 -11.34
C GLY A 40 3.23 6.67 -11.41
N THR A 41 4.37 7.19 -11.91
CA THR A 41 5.58 6.40 -12.11
C THR A 41 6.76 6.99 -11.34
N GLY A 42 7.84 6.25 -11.28
CA GLY A 42 9.03 6.60 -10.51
C GLY A 42 8.85 6.21 -9.05
N THR A 43 9.72 6.75 -8.20
CA THR A 43 9.63 6.50 -6.76
C THR A 43 8.65 7.48 -6.14
N LEU A 44 7.44 7.02 -5.86
CA LEU A 44 6.38 7.86 -5.30
C LEU A 44 6.41 7.92 -3.78
N GLY A 45 7.06 6.96 -3.15
CA GLY A 45 7.26 6.88 -1.71
C GLY A 45 8.24 5.78 -1.38
N TYR A 46 8.67 5.72 -0.13
CA TYR A 46 9.57 4.66 0.30
C TYR A 46 9.49 4.48 1.82
N THR A 47 9.99 3.34 2.27
CA THR A 47 10.13 3.01 3.69
C THR A 47 11.60 2.98 4.05
N ASP A 48 11.98 3.71 5.11
CA ASP A 48 13.30 3.64 5.70
C ASP A 48 13.21 2.88 7.01
N PRO A 49 13.58 1.59 7.05
CA PRO A 49 13.43 0.80 8.28
C PRO A 49 14.38 1.24 9.39
N ALA A 50 15.56 1.74 9.02
CA ALA A 50 16.53 2.18 10.01
C ALA A 50 16.05 3.42 10.76
N GLY A 51 15.53 4.39 10.01
CA GLY A 51 14.97 5.62 10.59
C GLY A 51 13.53 5.51 11.03
N LYS A 52 12.86 4.39 10.71
CA LYS A 52 11.46 4.18 11.02
C LYS A 52 10.57 5.27 10.43
N VAL A 53 10.75 5.53 9.13
CA VAL A 53 10.03 6.60 8.42
C VAL A 53 9.42 6.03 7.14
N ILE A 54 8.18 6.42 6.87
CA ILE A 54 7.55 6.23 5.57
C ILE A 54 7.42 7.60 4.94
N VAL A 55 8.01 7.77 3.75
CA VAL A 55 8.02 9.04 3.03
C VAL A 55 7.15 8.91 1.79
N VAL A 56 6.32 9.93 1.54
CA VAL A 56 5.41 9.97 0.39
C VAL A 56 5.53 11.33 -0.28
N ASP A 57 5.50 11.34 -1.60
CA ASP A 57 5.59 12.60 -2.34
C ASP A 57 4.29 13.40 -2.14
N PRO A 58 4.38 14.66 -1.71
CA PRO A 58 3.18 15.47 -1.42
C PRO A 58 2.38 15.85 -2.66
N ARG A 59 2.97 15.75 -3.85
CA ARG A 59 2.30 16.14 -5.09
C ARG A 59 1.29 15.12 -5.58
N LEU A 60 1.27 13.93 -4.96
CA LEU A 60 0.32 12.87 -5.30
C LEU A 60 -1.11 13.29 -4.96
N SER A 61 -2.07 12.80 -5.76
CA SER A 61 -3.48 12.95 -5.41
C SER A 61 -3.79 12.17 -4.14
N PRO A 62 -4.90 12.46 -3.45
CA PRO A 62 -5.30 11.67 -2.28
C PRO A 62 -5.38 10.18 -2.58
N HIS A 63 -5.90 9.82 -3.75
CA HIS A 63 -6.00 8.45 -4.22
C HIS A 63 -4.61 7.79 -4.33
N GLN A 64 -3.67 8.48 -4.96
CA GLN A 64 -2.30 7.99 -5.09
C GLN A 64 -1.61 7.88 -3.73
N LYS A 65 -1.79 8.88 -2.86
CA LYS A 65 -1.21 8.83 -1.51
C LYS A 65 -1.69 7.62 -0.75
N ALA A 66 -3.00 7.36 -0.78
CA ALA A 66 -3.56 6.21 -0.09
C ALA A 66 -2.93 4.90 -0.59
N SER A 67 -2.80 4.77 -1.90
CA SER A 67 -2.21 3.58 -2.51
C SER A 67 -0.75 3.40 -2.10
N VAL A 68 0.02 4.48 -2.11
CA VAL A 68 1.44 4.42 -1.75
C VAL A 68 1.62 4.10 -0.27
N ILE A 69 0.85 4.74 0.60
CA ILE A 69 0.94 4.47 2.04
C ILE A 69 0.61 3.00 2.31
N ALA A 70 -0.45 2.47 1.68
CA ALA A 70 -0.82 1.07 1.86
C ALA A 70 0.27 0.13 1.36
N HIS A 71 0.93 0.47 0.25
CA HIS A 71 2.05 -0.30 -0.28
C HIS A 71 3.22 -0.35 0.71
N GLU A 72 3.59 0.83 1.25
CA GLU A 72 4.71 0.90 2.20
C GLU A 72 4.37 0.18 3.51
N LEU A 73 3.15 0.31 4.00
CA LEU A 73 2.71 -0.47 5.14
C LEU A 73 2.72 -1.97 4.84
N GLY A 74 2.49 -2.33 3.59
CA GLY A 74 2.62 -3.71 3.15
C GLY A 74 4.02 -4.27 3.37
N HIS A 75 5.04 -3.49 3.04
CA HIS A 75 6.43 -3.90 3.30
C HIS A 75 6.66 -4.10 4.80
N VAL A 76 6.12 -3.22 5.63
CA VAL A 76 6.30 -3.31 7.09
C VAL A 76 5.62 -4.56 7.64
N HIS A 77 4.35 -4.75 7.33
CA HIS A 77 3.56 -5.83 7.93
C HIS A 77 3.85 -7.20 7.33
N ALA A 78 4.35 -7.26 6.11
CA ALA A 78 4.77 -8.53 5.52
C ALA A 78 6.18 -8.93 5.94
N GLY A 79 6.85 -8.11 6.75
CA GLY A 79 8.16 -8.44 7.28
C GLY A 79 9.33 -8.15 6.35
N HIS A 80 9.09 -7.45 5.24
CA HIS A 80 10.16 -7.16 4.27
C HIS A 80 11.24 -6.27 4.85
N VAL A 81 10.86 -5.41 5.79
CA VAL A 81 11.80 -4.48 6.43
C VAL A 81 12.76 -5.16 7.39
N ASP A 82 12.47 -6.41 7.76
CA ASP A 82 13.33 -7.20 8.65
C ASP A 82 14.25 -8.14 7.87
N ALA A 83 14.28 -8.03 6.55
CA ALA A 83 15.11 -8.87 5.71
C ALA A 83 16.59 -8.67 6.02
N ALA A 84 17.36 -9.76 6.00
CA ALA A 84 18.80 -9.70 6.20
C ALA A 84 19.47 -8.92 5.06
N PRO A 85 20.66 -8.34 5.30
CA PRO A 85 21.39 -7.65 4.24
C PRO A 85 21.55 -8.53 2.99
N GLY A 86 21.18 -7.99 1.84
CA GLY A 86 21.23 -8.70 0.56
C GLY A 86 20.01 -9.56 0.27
N GLU A 87 19.20 -9.89 1.25
CA GLU A 87 18.01 -10.70 1.05
C GLU A 87 16.94 -9.94 0.27
N TYR A 88 16.77 -8.65 0.55
CA TYR A 88 15.81 -7.82 -0.17
C TYR A 88 16.14 -7.78 -1.66
N GLN A 89 17.40 -7.58 -2.01
CA GLN A 89 17.81 -7.54 -3.42
C GLN A 89 17.54 -8.86 -4.13
N ARG A 90 17.77 -9.99 -3.44
CA ARG A 90 17.54 -11.32 -4.03
C ARG A 90 16.06 -11.62 -4.25
N HIS A 91 15.20 -11.06 -3.41
CA HIS A 91 13.76 -11.35 -3.45
C HIS A 91 12.91 -10.12 -3.75
N ARG A 92 13.53 -9.09 -4.28
CA ARG A 92 12.86 -7.80 -4.48
C ARG A 92 11.57 -7.92 -5.28
N GLY A 93 11.58 -8.67 -6.37
CA GLY A 93 10.39 -8.82 -7.21
C GLY A 93 9.22 -9.40 -6.44
N GLN A 94 9.49 -10.43 -5.66
CA GLN A 94 8.46 -11.08 -4.85
C GLN A 94 7.95 -10.16 -3.75
N MET A 95 8.86 -9.46 -3.07
CA MET A 95 8.49 -8.55 -2.00
C MET A 95 7.66 -7.38 -2.50
N GLU A 96 8.04 -6.82 -3.67
CA GLU A 96 7.26 -5.75 -4.28
C GLU A 96 5.87 -6.23 -4.68
N THR A 97 5.77 -7.44 -5.21
CA THR A 97 4.48 -8.02 -5.58
C THR A 97 3.60 -8.23 -4.35
N GLU A 98 4.18 -8.70 -3.26
CA GLU A 98 3.43 -8.87 -2.00
C GLU A 98 2.94 -7.52 -1.48
N ALA A 99 3.79 -6.49 -1.49
CA ALA A 99 3.39 -5.16 -1.04
C ALA A 99 2.29 -4.58 -1.92
N GLU A 100 2.35 -4.80 -3.24
CA GLU A 100 1.28 -4.38 -4.15
C GLU A 100 -0.01 -5.13 -3.87
N ALA A 101 0.07 -6.41 -3.51
CA ALA A 101 -1.11 -7.18 -3.13
C ALA A 101 -1.76 -6.59 -1.89
N VAL A 102 -0.96 -6.23 -0.89
CA VAL A 102 -1.47 -5.59 0.32
C VAL A 102 -2.17 -4.29 -0.02
N ALA A 103 -1.54 -3.47 -0.85
CA ALA A 103 -2.12 -2.19 -1.26
C ALA A 103 -3.44 -2.39 -2.00
N TYR A 104 -3.48 -3.36 -2.90
CA TYR A 104 -4.69 -3.66 -3.66
C TYR A 104 -5.85 -4.07 -2.74
N ILE A 105 -5.60 -5.02 -1.85
CA ILE A 105 -6.64 -5.51 -0.93
C ILE A 105 -7.09 -4.38 -0.01
N THR A 106 -6.16 -3.64 0.57
CA THR A 106 -6.45 -2.56 1.50
C THR A 106 -7.28 -1.47 0.82
N CYS A 107 -6.86 -1.04 -0.37
CA CYS A 107 -7.56 0.01 -1.09
C CYS A 107 -8.97 -0.41 -1.49
N ARG A 108 -9.14 -1.65 -1.95
CA ARG A 108 -10.48 -2.12 -2.28
C ARG A 108 -11.41 -2.13 -1.07
N LYS A 109 -10.90 -2.57 0.08
CA LYS A 109 -11.69 -2.56 1.31
C LYS A 109 -12.03 -1.15 1.77
N LEU A 110 -11.18 -0.18 1.45
CA LEU A 110 -11.43 1.22 1.78
C LEU A 110 -12.27 1.95 0.72
N GLY A 111 -12.68 1.26 -0.32
CA GLY A 111 -13.49 1.84 -1.38
C GLY A 111 -12.68 2.67 -2.38
N ILE A 112 -11.39 2.47 -2.45
CA ILE A 112 -10.51 3.17 -3.38
C ILE A 112 -10.34 2.32 -4.62
N ASP A 113 -10.62 2.92 -5.78
CA ASP A 113 -10.50 2.24 -7.06
C ASP A 113 -9.08 2.38 -7.58
N ARG A 114 -8.45 1.25 -7.88
CA ARG A 114 -7.09 1.20 -8.42
C ARG A 114 -7.08 0.63 -9.84
N GLU A 115 -8.02 1.09 -10.65
CA GLU A 115 -8.16 0.60 -12.02
C GLU A 115 -6.89 0.62 -12.83
N SER A 116 -6.04 1.62 -12.61
CA SER A 116 -4.86 1.82 -13.42
C SER A 116 -3.64 1.05 -12.94
N SER A 117 -3.78 0.22 -11.91
CA SER A 117 -2.63 -0.52 -11.39
C SER A 117 -2.35 -1.73 -12.27
N GLU A 118 -1.43 -1.59 -13.21
CA GLU A 118 -1.02 -2.68 -14.08
C GLU A 118 -0.36 -3.81 -13.30
N ALA A 119 0.24 -3.49 -12.17
CA ALA A 119 0.91 -4.48 -11.33
C ALA A 119 -0.07 -5.54 -10.79
N PHE A 120 -1.37 -5.26 -10.86
CA PHE A 120 -2.37 -6.19 -10.35
C PHE A 120 -3.45 -6.52 -11.35
N SER A 121 -3.09 -6.52 -12.64
CA SER A 121 -4.01 -7.00 -13.67
C SER A 121 -4.23 -8.51 -13.51
N PRO A 122 -5.36 -9.05 -13.98
CA PRO A 122 -5.56 -10.50 -13.96
C PRO A 122 -4.45 -11.27 -14.66
N ALA A 123 -3.92 -10.74 -15.74
CA ALA A 123 -2.82 -11.39 -16.46
C ALA A 123 -1.55 -11.46 -15.63
N TYR A 124 -1.26 -10.40 -14.88
CA TYR A 124 -0.09 -10.35 -14.01
C TYR A 124 -0.22 -11.38 -12.88
N ILE A 125 -1.38 -11.44 -12.26
CA ILE A 125 -1.65 -12.41 -11.19
C ILE A 125 -1.54 -13.83 -11.71
N ALA A 126 -2.12 -14.09 -12.88
CA ALA A 126 -2.05 -15.42 -13.50
C ALA A 126 -0.61 -15.83 -13.80
N GLY A 127 0.19 -14.89 -14.30
CA GLY A 127 1.61 -15.15 -14.55
C GLY A 127 2.37 -15.47 -13.28
N TRP A 128 2.08 -14.73 -12.22
CA TRP A 128 2.71 -14.96 -10.93
C TRP A 128 2.33 -16.33 -10.37
N MET A 129 1.05 -16.66 -10.44
CA MET A 129 0.56 -17.97 -9.99
C MET A 129 1.24 -19.12 -10.75
N ALA A 130 1.35 -18.98 -12.06
CA ALA A 130 1.95 -20.01 -12.89
C ALA A 130 3.42 -20.25 -12.55
N GLN A 131 4.14 -19.19 -12.17
CA GLN A 131 5.55 -19.28 -11.85
C GLN A 131 5.83 -19.74 -10.43
N LYS A 132 4.97 -19.38 -9.50
CA LYS A 132 5.26 -19.53 -8.07
C LYS A 132 4.51 -20.65 -7.39
N GLY A 133 3.40 -21.12 -7.93
CA GLY A 133 2.69 -22.25 -7.36
C GLY A 133 2.41 -22.12 -5.86
N ALA A 134 3.01 -23.01 -5.08
CA ALA A 134 2.83 -23.03 -3.62
C ALA A 134 3.34 -21.75 -2.95
N ASP A 135 4.39 -21.14 -3.51
CA ASP A 135 4.92 -19.89 -2.97
C ASP A 135 3.91 -18.74 -3.14
N PHE A 136 3.10 -18.81 -4.21
CA PHE A 136 2.04 -17.83 -4.39
C PHE A 136 1.01 -17.92 -3.25
N GLN A 137 0.61 -19.13 -2.87
CA GLN A 137 -0.36 -19.31 -1.79
C GLN A 137 0.17 -18.75 -0.47
N THR A 138 1.44 -18.98 -0.18
CA THR A 138 2.07 -18.46 1.02
C THR A 138 2.15 -16.94 0.99
N ALA A 139 2.55 -16.38 -0.15
CA ALA A 139 2.67 -14.93 -0.31
C ALA A 139 1.30 -14.25 -0.24
N LEU A 140 0.30 -14.86 -0.85
CA LEU A 140 -1.07 -14.32 -0.79
C LEU A 140 -1.60 -14.33 0.64
N GLY A 141 -1.37 -15.41 1.37
CA GLY A 141 -1.76 -15.50 2.78
C GLY A 141 -1.11 -14.42 3.61
N ARG A 142 0.18 -14.17 3.37
CA ARG A 142 0.92 -13.10 4.06
C ARG A 142 0.36 -11.73 3.72
N ALA A 143 0.03 -11.50 2.45
CA ALA A 143 -0.54 -10.23 2.01
C ALA A 143 -1.92 -9.99 2.61
N VAL A 144 -2.76 -11.02 2.65
CA VAL A 144 -4.09 -10.90 3.26
C VAL A 144 -3.98 -10.57 4.73
N LYS A 145 -3.08 -11.24 5.44
CA LYS A 145 -2.87 -10.99 6.86
C LYS A 145 -2.36 -9.57 7.12
N ALA A 146 -1.43 -9.10 6.29
CA ALA A 146 -0.92 -7.74 6.41
C ALA A 146 -2.02 -6.72 6.16
N ALA A 147 -2.85 -6.93 5.13
CA ALA A 147 -3.99 -6.05 4.85
C ALA A 147 -4.98 -6.03 6.01
N ASP A 148 -5.27 -7.19 6.58
CA ASP A 148 -6.16 -7.27 7.74
C ASP A 148 -5.61 -6.49 8.93
N THR A 149 -4.30 -6.53 9.14
CA THR A 149 -3.65 -5.74 10.20
C THR A 149 -3.82 -4.25 9.97
N ILE A 150 -3.64 -3.80 8.73
CA ILE A 150 -3.81 -2.39 8.37
C ILE A 150 -5.26 -1.94 8.57
N LEU A 151 -6.20 -2.79 8.18
CA LEU A 151 -7.62 -2.45 8.20
C LEU A 151 -8.27 -2.57 9.57
N ASP A 152 -7.62 -3.24 10.50
CA ASP A 152 -8.18 -3.50 11.82
C ASP A 152 -8.46 -2.20 12.58
N GLY A 153 -9.52 -2.21 13.38
CA GLY A 153 -9.89 -1.07 14.22
C GLY A 153 -10.76 -0.06 13.52
N GLU A 154 -10.93 1.06 14.17
CA GLU A 154 -11.81 2.11 13.68
C GLU A 154 -11.11 3.02 12.69
N TRP A 155 -11.89 3.60 11.80
CA TRP A 155 -11.39 4.53 10.80
C TRP A 155 -12.11 5.86 10.96
N PRO A 156 -11.38 6.99 10.96
CA PRO A 156 -12.02 8.31 11.02
C PRO A 156 -13.02 8.49 9.88
N GLY A 157 -14.14 9.10 10.17
CA GLY A 157 -15.18 9.36 9.18
C GLY A 157 -16.16 8.22 8.99
N ASN A 158 -15.94 7.05 9.58
CA ASN A 158 -16.88 5.94 9.50
C ASN A 158 -17.96 5.97 10.57
N GLU A 159 -17.79 6.83 11.56
CA GLU A 159 -18.72 6.93 12.70
C GLU A 159 -20.13 7.30 12.26
N ASP A 160 -20.23 8.17 11.28
CA ASP A 160 -21.53 8.60 10.77
C ASP A 160 -22.34 7.45 10.21
N LYS A 161 -21.70 6.47 9.61
CA LYS A 161 -22.39 5.30 9.07
C LYS A 161 -22.89 4.39 10.19
N GLY A 162 -22.13 4.30 11.26
CA GLY A 162 -22.56 3.53 12.42
C GLY A 162 -23.76 4.14 13.12
N SER A 163 -23.78 5.46 13.22
CA SER A 163 -24.89 6.17 13.89
C SER A 163 -26.15 6.21 13.06
N ALA A 164 -26.08 5.96 11.77
CA ALA A 164 -27.24 5.95 10.89
C ALA A 164 -28.10 4.70 11.06
N LEU A 165 -27.62 3.75 11.79
CA LEU A 165 -28.36 2.54 12.09
C LEU A 165 -29.26 2.74 13.30
#